data_76f4b5d77c6921722f58a9216d14daf6
#
_entry.id   76f4b5d77c6921722f58a9216d14daf6
#
_cell.length_a   1.000
_cell.length_b   1.000
_cell.length_c   1.000
_cell.angle_alpha   90.00
_cell.angle_beta   90.00
_cell.angle_gamma   90.00
#
_symmetry.space_group_name_H-M   'P 1'
#
loop_
_entity.id
_entity.type
_entity.pdbx_description
1 polymer ?
#
loop_
_entity_poly.entity_id
_entity_poly.type
_entity_poly.pdbx_seq_one_letter_code
_entity_poly.pdbx_strand_id
1 'polypeptide(L)'
;MKIALVAQNATPLHPRAGSGPDRDDIGLGELTRKLADQGHQVTVYAQKNLADVPDQAELHAGVRVEHIDAGPVAGIATEPGDADLLERVPAFSGPLRSLWESDRPDVVHALAWTSGLAALAAARDLGIPVVQEFSSLSVAERRAAAGFRDQPGAVKADGASAARIRLEPAIGRSASAVVATNSAEVSDLASLGVHRSSIRIVPWGVDTDLFTPEGPVAKRNGRQRLLTATDLTQRKPLETLLRALTKVSDAELLVVGGPAEAELPRDDNYAKLAKFAATLGIADRVTFTGKVEYAAMPPLLRSADLVISTCQYEPSGTTSLQAMACGTPVIAPPVGGHMDAVVDGTTGIIIPPDRPALLAQRLRQLLAHPMLIEAYGVAAVDRVRSRYSWDRIAGETLAVYDRVTTQAA
;
A
#
# COMPACT_ATOMS: atom_id res chain seq x y z
N MET A 1 18.67 -18.74 -6.15
CA MET A 1 18.58 -18.66 -4.66
C MET A 1 17.31 -19.34 -4.19
N LYS A 2 17.33 -19.85 -2.95
CA LYS A 2 16.13 -20.21 -2.19
C LYS A 2 15.72 -19.00 -1.34
N ILE A 3 14.58 -18.43 -1.61
CA ILE A 3 14.08 -17.23 -0.97
C ILE A 3 12.89 -17.57 -0.08
N ALA A 4 12.97 -17.21 1.21
CA ALA A 4 11.87 -17.33 2.14
C ALA A 4 11.22 -15.96 2.35
N LEU A 5 9.95 -15.81 1.99
CA LEU A 5 9.15 -14.62 2.28
C LEU A 5 8.26 -14.90 3.48
N VAL A 6 8.42 -14.14 4.55
CA VAL A 6 7.63 -14.30 5.78
C VAL A 6 6.58 -13.20 5.83
N ALA A 7 5.33 -13.59 5.65
CA ALA A 7 4.17 -12.70 5.57
C ALA A 7 3.06 -13.21 6.49
N GLN A 8 3.29 -13.12 7.82
CA GLN A 8 2.41 -13.72 8.83
C GLN A 8 0.93 -13.38 8.63
N ASN A 9 0.62 -12.16 8.21
CA ASN A 9 -0.74 -11.65 8.09
C ASN A 9 -1.26 -11.56 6.65
N ALA A 10 -0.41 -11.76 5.64
CA ALA A 10 -0.81 -11.77 4.24
C ALA A 10 -1.14 -13.20 3.79
N THR A 11 -2.19 -13.35 3.00
CA THR A 11 -2.66 -14.66 2.51
C THR A 11 -2.94 -14.56 1.01
N PRO A 12 -1.90 -14.61 0.16
CA PRO A 12 -2.06 -14.39 -1.28
C PRO A 12 -2.98 -15.40 -1.97
N LEU A 13 -3.21 -16.58 -1.36
CA LEU A 13 -4.10 -17.62 -1.88
C LEU A 13 -5.55 -17.49 -1.41
N HIS A 14 -5.78 -16.92 -0.25
CA HIS A 14 -7.08 -16.91 0.40
C HIS A 14 -7.32 -15.53 1.03
N PRO A 15 -7.77 -14.53 0.24
CA PRO A 15 -8.14 -13.25 0.79
C PRO A 15 -9.16 -13.44 1.91
N ARG A 16 -9.07 -12.64 2.95
CA ARG A 16 -9.99 -12.71 4.11
C ARG A 16 -11.43 -12.73 3.64
N ALA A 17 -12.24 -13.60 4.21
CA ALA A 17 -13.63 -13.78 3.82
C ALA A 17 -14.38 -12.43 3.81
N GLY A 18 -14.98 -12.07 2.66
CA GLY A 18 -15.70 -10.82 2.46
C GLY A 18 -14.85 -9.61 2.04
N SER A 19 -13.51 -9.75 1.97
CA SER A 19 -12.64 -8.75 1.33
C SER A 19 -11.96 -9.40 0.13
N GLY A 20 -11.93 -8.74 -1.04
CA GLY A 20 -11.01 -9.15 -2.11
C GLY A 20 -9.57 -9.05 -1.61
N PRO A 21 -8.58 -9.54 -2.39
CA PRO A 21 -7.17 -9.44 -2.03
C PRO A 21 -6.85 -7.97 -1.71
N ASP A 22 -6.18 -7.77 -0.58
CA ASP A 22 -5.73 -6.44 -0.25
C ASP A 22 -4.47 -6.08 -1.08
N ARG A 23 -4.01 -4.85 -0.93
CA ARG A 23 -2.85 -4.36 -1.66
C ARG A 23 -1.59 -5.19 -1.38
N ASP A 24 -1.39 -5.57 -0.12
CA ASP A 24 -0.20 -6.30 0.31
C ASP A 24 -0.22 -7.74 -0.23
N ASP A 25 -1.41 -8.38 -0.29
CA ASP A 25 -1.58 -9.70 -0.91
C ASP A 25 -1.25 -9.68 -2.42
N ILE A 26 -1.75 -8.66 -3.14
CA ILE A 26 -1.48 -8.48 -4.58
C ILE A 26 0.00 -8.24 -4.82
N GLY A 27 0.60 -7.33 -4.05
CA GLY A 27 2.01 -6.99 -4.19
C GLY A 27 2.93 -8.17 -3.88
N LEU A 28 2.61 -8.95 -2.85
CA LEU A 28 3.34 -10.18 -2.52
C LEU A 28 3.22 -11.21 -3.64
N GLY A 29 2.03 -11.40 -4.22
CA GLY A 29 1.81 -12.30 -5.35
C GLY A 29 2.64 -11.92 -6.57
N GLU A 30 2.64 -10.64 -6.95
CA GLU A 30 3.41 -10.16 -8.09
C GLU A 30 4.93 -10.25 -7.86
N LEU A 31 5.42 -9.85 -6.69
CA LEU A 31 6.83 -9.95 -6.35
C LEU A 31 7.31 -11.41 -6.43
N THR A 32 6.56 -12.34 -5.80
CA THR A 32 6.92 -13.77 -5.79
C THR A 32 6.94 -14.37 -7.19
N ARG A 33 5.96 -14.01 -8.02
CA ARG A 33 5.90 -14.44 -9.43
C ARG A 33 7.14 -13.98 -10.19
N LYS A 34 7.48 -12.69 -10.09
CA LYS A 34 8.63 -12.11 -10.80
C LYS A 34 9.98 -12.67 -10.33
N LEU A 35 10.10 -13.01 -9.04
CA LEU A 35 11.29 -13.69 -8.52
C LEU A 35 11.40 -15.12 -9.06
N ALA A 36 10.29 -15.85 -9.14
CA ALA A 36 10.26 -17.21 -9.70
C ALA A 36 10.53 -17.20 -11.22
N ASP A 37 9.99 -16.24 -11.97
CA ASP A 37 10.24 -16.06 -13.41
C ASP A 37 11.74 -15.84 -13.70
N GLN A 38 12.51 -15.29 -12.73
CA GLN A 38 13.96 -15.14 -12.82
C GLN A 38 14.75 -16.39 -12.34
N GLY A 39 14.06 -17.51 -12.12
CA GLY A 39 14.67 -18.81 -11.79
C GLY A 39 14.99 -18.99 -10.31
N HIS A 40 14.40 -18.22 -9.40
CA HIS A 40 14.55 -18.40 -7.96
C HIS A 40 13.47 -19.35 -7.41
N GLN A 41 13.81 -20.10 -6.38
CA GLN A 41 12.84 -20.88 -5.62
C GLN A 41 12.28 -20.02 -4.50
N VAL A 42 10.98 -19.78 -4.51
CA VAL A 42 10.32 -18.88 -3.56
C VAL A 42 9.35 -19.68 -2.68
N THR A 43 9.50 -19.54 -1.37
CA THR A 43 8.54 -20.08 -0.41
C THR A 43 7.97 -18.94 0.44
N VAL A 44 6.65 -18.77 0.42
CA VAL A 44 5.91 -17.84 1.26
C VAL A 44 5.46 -18.56 2.52
N TYR A 45 5.82 -18.04 3.67
CA TYR A 45 5.39 -18.54 4.97
C TYR A 45 4.29 -17.61 5.50
N ALA A 46 3.07 -18.10 5.57
CA ALA A 46 1.88 -17.36 6.02
C ALA A 46 1.21 -18.08 7.19
N GLN A 47 0.47 -17.35 8.01
CA GLN A 47 -0.31 -17.97 9.07
C GLN A 47 -1.54 -18.69 8.48
N LYS A 48 -1.84 -19.88 8.99
CA LYS A 48 -3.06 -20.62 8.66
C LYS A 48 -4.27 -19.91 9.27
N ASN A 49 -5.02 -19.20 8.44
CA ASN A 49 -6.13 -18.37 8.89
C ASN A 49 -7.48 -19.09 8.94
N LEU A 50 -7.62 -20.22 8.21
CA LEU A 50 -8.84 -21.01 8.13
C LEU A 50 -8.47 -22.49 8.27
N ALA A 51 -9.35 -23.28 8.92
CA ALA A 51 -9.11 -24.71 9.16
C ALA A 51 -8.96 -25.54 7.85
N ASP A 52 -9.70 -25.14 6.81
CA ASP A 52 -9.75 -25.86 5.54
C ASP A 52 -8.60 -25.49 4.57
N VAL A 53 -7.70 -24.57 4.97
CA VAL A 53 -6.54 -24.20 4.15
C VAL A 53 -5.49 -25.32 4.26
N PRO A 54 -4.97 -25.87 3.14
CA PRO A 54 -3.94 -26.90 3.17
C PRO A 54 -2.64 -26.32 3.76
N ASP A 55 -1.85 -27.17 4.43
CA ASP A 55 -0.58 -26.76 5.01
C ASP A 55 0.42 -26.28 3.94
N GLN A 56 0.33 -26.85 2.72
CA GLN A 56 1.13 -26.47 1.57
C GLN A 56 0.26 -26.26 0.34
N ALA A 57 0.57 -25.23 -0.42
CA ALA A 57 -0.08 -24.94 -1.69
C ALA A 57 0.91 -24.32 -2.69
N GLU A 58 0.61 -24.41 -3.96
CA GLU A 58 1.33 -23.71 -5.02
C GLU A 58 0.56 -22.44 -5.39
N LEU A 59 1.22 -21.28 -5.32
CA LEU A 59 0.64 -20.00 -5.73
C LEU A 59 0.80 -19.77 -7.24
N HIS A 60 2.03 -20.02 -7.72
CA HIS A 60 2.45 -19.96 -9.11
C HIS A 60 3.54 -21.00 -9.35
N ALA A 61 3.86 -21.30 -10.59
CA ALA A 61 4.99 -22.17 -10.92
C ALA A 61 6.29 -21.66 -10.24
N GLY A 62 6.88 -22.48 -9.39
CA GLY A 62 8.08 -22.14 -8.62
C GLY A 62 7.84 -21.34 -7.34
N VAL A 63 6.60 -21.05 -6.97
CA VAL A 63 6.22 -20.35 -5.74
C VAL A 63 5.35 -21.26 -4.87
N ARG A 64 5.89 -21.69 -3.74
CA ARG A 64 5.20 -22.49 -2.73
C ARG A 64 4.72 -21.60 -1.58
N VAL A 65 3.55 -21.90 -1.03
CA VAL A 65 3.04 -21.31 0.21
C VAL A 65 3.01 -22.38 1.28
N GLU A 66 3.64 -22.10 2.41
CA GLU A 66 3.60 -22.89 3.63
C GLU A 66 2.71 -22.20 4.65
N HIS A 67 1.62 -22.82 5.03
CA HIS A 67 0.71 -22.29 6.04
C HIS A 67 1.08 -22.85 7.41
N ILE A 68 1.46 -21.97 8.31
CA ILE A 68 1.87 -22.30 9.68
C ILE A 68 0.67 -22.12 10.62
N ASP A 69 0.33 -23.17 11.35
CA ASP A 69 -0.65 -23.08 12.42
C ASP A 69 0.00 -22.43 13.65
N ALA A 70 -0.31 -21.17 13.86
CA ALA A 70 0.12 -20.39 15.02
C ALA A 70 -1.03 -20.11 16.01
N GLY A 71 -2.02 -20.99 16.01
CA GLY A 71 -3.21 -20.91 16.85
C GLY A 71 -4.40 -20.17 16.20
N PRO A 72 -5.56 -20.20 16.85
CA PRO A 72 -6.80 -19.68 16.28
C PRO A 72 -6.67 -18.18 15.96
N VAL A 73 -7.01 -17.83 14.75
CA VAL A 73 -7.20 -16.42 14.37
C VAL A 73 -8.44 -15.91 15.10
N ALA A 74 -8.32 -14.83 15.85
CA ALA A 74 -9.49 -14.15 16.44
C ALA A 74 -10.49 -13.88 15.32
N GLY A 75 -11.78 -14.11 15.63
CA GLY A 75 -12.87 -14.18 14.64
C GLY A 75 -12.81 -13.09 13.58
N ILE A 76 -13.26 -13.46 12.42
CA ILE A 76 -13.23 -12.77 11.11
C ILE A 76 -13.73 -11.30 11.15
N ALA A 77 -14.28 -10.83 12.27
CA ALA A 77 -14.98 -9.54 12.37
C ALA A 77 -14.10 -8.35 12.83
N THR A 78 -12.92 -8.58 13.38
CA THR A 78 -12.03 -7.48 13.84
C THR A 78 -10.59 -7.78 13.51
N GLU A 79 -9.87 -6.78 12.99
CA GLU A 79 -8.41 -6.89 12.83
C GLU A 79 -7.75 -7.14 14.19
N PRO A 80 -6.81 -8.13 14.29
CA PRO A 80 -6.13 -8.40 15.53
C PRO A 80 -5.30 -7.19 15.96
N GLY A 81 -5.37 -6.85 17.23
CA GLY A 81 -4.53 -5.80 17.81
C GLY A 81 -3.06 -6.22 17.89
N ASP A 82 -2.15 -5.26 18.02
CA ASP A 82 -0.70 -5.51 18.16
C ASP A 82 -0.36 -6.51 19.29
N ALA A 83 -1.12 -6.54 20.38
CA ALA A 83 -0.93 -7.47 21.49
C ALA A 83 -1.22 -8.91 21.06
N ASP A 84 -2.34 -9.13 20.37
CA ASP A 84 -2.74 -10.45 19.88
C ASP A 84 -1.73 -10.97 18.85
N LEU A 85 -1.23 -10.08 17.99
CA LEU A 85 -0.20 -10.40 17.01
C LEU A 85 1.11 -10.82 17.68
N LEU A 86 1.51 -10.11 18.73
CA LEU A 86 2.74 -10.40 19.47
C LEU A 86 2.71 -11.75 20.18
N GLU A 87 1.57 -12.12 20.78
CA GLU A 87 1.38 -13.40 21.46
C GLU A 87 1.55 -14.59 20.51
N ARG A 88 1.30 -14.42 19.22
CA ARG A 88 1.40 -15.47 18.19
C ARG A 88 2.83 -15.65 17.65
N VAL A 89 3.72 -14.70 17.85
CA VAL A 89 5.09 -14.75 17.31
C VAL A 89 5.83 -16.03 17.72
N PRO A 90 5.80 -16.52 18.99
CA PRO A 90 6.49 -17.76 19.36
C PRO A 90 5.93 -18.99 18.65
N ALA A 91 4.59 -19.09 18.52
CA ALA A 91 3.93 -20.19 17.84
C ALA A 91 4.19 -20.20 16.33
N PHE A 92 4.49 -19.06 15.73
CA PHE A 92 4.87 -18.96 14.34
C PHE A 92 6.37 -19.18 14.11
N SER A 93 7.24 -18.65 14.99
CA SER A 93 8.70 -18.73 14.82
C SER A 93 9.27 -20.11 15.06
N GLY A 94 8.68 -20.92 15.96
CA GLY A 94 9.13 -22.29 16.24
C GLY A 94 9.05 -23.21 15.01
N PRO A 95 7.89 -23.35 14.38
CA PRO A 95 7.76 -24.12 13.13
C PRO A 95 8.64 -23.57 12.00
N LEU A 96 8.76 -22.23 11.82
CA LEU A 96 9.68 -21.64 10.85
C LEU A 96 11.11 -22.17 11.04
N ARG A 97 11.61 -22.14 12.28
CA ARG A 97 12.95 -22.63 12.60
C ARG A 97 13.12 -24.10 12.18
N SER A 98 12.17 -24.96 12.55
CA SER A 98 12.24 -26.39 12.22
C SER A 98 12.25 -26.62 10.70
N LEU A 99 11.45 -25.87 9.94
CA LEU A 99 11.43 -25.95 8.49
C LEU A 99 12.79 -25.50 7.90
N TRP A 100 13.38 -24.41 8.41
CA TRP A 100 14.66 -23.90 7.92
C TRP A 100 15.88 -24.72 8.36
N GLU A 101 15.79 -25.50 9.43
CA GLU A 101 16.79 -26.50 9.80
C GLU A 101 16.81 -27.65 8.80
N SER A 102 15.66 -28.02 8.22
CA SER A 102 15.56 -29.11 7.22
C SER A 102 15.78 -28.62 5.78
N ASP A 103 15.28 -27.46 5.41
CA ASP A 103 15.43 -26.85 4.07
C ASP A 103 15.80 -25.37 4.21
N ARG A 104 17.10 -25.11 4.39
CA ARG A 104 17.64 -23.78 4.67
C ARG A 104 17.49 -22.85 3.48
N PRO A 105 16.83 -21.67 3.64
CA PRO A 105 16.83 -20.63 2.62
C PRO A 105 18.18 -19.88 2.58
N ASP A 106 18.50 -19.30 1.43
CA ASP A 106 19.67 -18.43 1.27
C ASP A 106 19.43 -17.05 1.91
N VAL A 107 18.18 -16.58 1.88
CA VAL A 107 17.75 -15.29 2.43
C VAL A 107 16.31 -15.38 2.92
N VAL A 108 16.02 -14.64 3.97
CA VAL A 108 14.66 -14.40 4.49
C VAL A 108 14.28 -12.96 4.26
N HIS A 109 13.12 -12.70 3.68
CA HIS A 109 12.53 -11.37 3.60
C HIS A 109 11.24 -11.35 4.42
N ALA A 110 11.22 -10.57 5.47
CA ALA A 110 10.10 -10.46 6.40
C ALA A 110 9.29 -9.19 6.12
N LEU A 111 7.99 -9.38 5.91
CA LEU A 111 7.02 -8.32 5.64
C LEU A 111 6.22 -8.01 6.90
N ALA A 112 6.18 -6.75 7.31
CA ALA A 112 5.64 -6.26 8.57
C ALA A 112 6.49 -6.61 9.81
N TRP A 113 6.25 -5.89 10.92
CA TRP A 113 7.05 -5.99 12.15
C TRP A 113 6.94 -7.34 12.86
N THR A 114 5.77 -7.99 12.86
CA THR A 114 5.56 -9.31 13.48
C THR A 114 6.28 -10.41 12.73
N SER A 115 6.21 -10.37 11.40
CA SER A 115 6.96 -11.27 10.53
C SER A 115 8.47 -11.11 10.75
N GLY A 116 8.94 -9.86 10.90
CA GLY A 116 10.34 -9.56 11.22
C GLY A 116 10.79 -10.15 12.54
N LEU A 117 9.97 -10.00 13.58
CA LEU A 117 10.28 -10.56 14.90
C LEU A 117 10.34 -12.09 14.86
N ALA A 118 9.38 -12.73 14.18
CA ALA A 118 9.34 -14.18 14.02
C ALA A 118 10.53 -14.69 13.19
N ALA A 119 10.83 -14.03 12.07
CA ALA A 119 11.94 -14.39 11.19
C ALA A 119 13.30 -14.28 11.89
N LEU A 120 13.54 -13.17 12.60
CA LEU A 120 14.77 -12.97 13.38
C LEU A 120 14.93 -14.02 14.49
N ALA A 121 13.83 -14.38 15.16
CA ALA A 121 13.86 -15.43 16.17
C ALA A 121 14.15 -16.81 15.58
N ALA A 122 13.53 -17.15 14.44
CA ALA A 122 13.72 -18.44 13.75
C ALA A 122 15.11 -18.56 13.11
N ALA A 123 15.63 -17.48 12.51
CA ALA A 123 16.94 -17.44 11.85
C ALA A 123 18.11 -17.39 12.82
N ARG A 124 17.84 -17.12 14.13
CA ARG A 124 18.90 -17.10 15.16
C ARG A 124 19.68 -18.40 15.15
N ASP A 125 20.99 -18.32 15.19
CA ASP A 125 21.95 -19.41 15.18
C ASP A 125 21.99 -20.26 13.87
N LEU A 126 21.12 -19.97 12.89
CA LEU A 126 21.16 -20.62 11.57
C LEU A 126 22.06 -19.87 10.57
N GLY A 127 22.49 -18.65 10.89
CA GLY A 127 23.31 -17.82 10.01
C GLY A 127 22.61 -17.42 8.72
N ILE A 128 21.27 -17.32 8.73
CA ILE A 128 20.47 -16.93 7.58
C ILE A 128 20.28 -15.40 7.64
N PRO A 129 20.65 -14.64 6.58
CA PRO A 129 20.42 -13.21 6.56
C PRO A 129 18.93 -12.87 6.47
N VAL A 130 18.48 -11.91 7.28
CA VAL A 130 17.09 -11.45 7.31
C VAL A 130 17.03 -10.03 6.75
N VAL A 131 16.23 -9.84 5.72
CA VAL A 131 15.83 -8.54 5.17
C VAL A 131 14.47 -8.18 5.77
N GLN A 132 14.35 -6.97 6.29
CA GLN A 132 13.09 -6.48 6.88
C GLN A 132 12.45 -5.43 6.00
N GLU A 133 11.16 -5.56 5.71
CA GLU A 133 10.31 -4.51 5.18
C GLU A 133 9.18 -4.22 6.17
N PHE A 134 8.92 -2.94 6.44
CA PHE A 134 7.79 -2.54 7.28
C PHE A 134 6.64 -2.07 6.39
N SER A 135 5.45 -2.69 6.49
CA SER A 135 4.26 -2.23 5.76
C SER A 135 3.84 -0.82 6.20
N SER A 136 4.12 -0.50 7.46
CA SER A 136 3.97 0.84 8.06
C SER A 136 4.85 0.95 9.29
N LEU A 137 5.26 2.17 9.65
CA LEU A 137 6.03 2.45 10.86
C LEU A 137 5.17 3.20 11.87
N SER A 138 5.23 2.78 13.13
CA SER A 138 4.51 3.43 14.24
C SER A 138 4.81 4.93 14.36
N VAL A 139 6.04 5.35 14.05
CA VAL A 139 6.43 6.77 14.06
C VAL A 139 5.68 7.56 12.98
N ALA A 140 5.49 7.01 11.79
CA ALA A 140 4.79 7.65 10.69
C ALA A 140 3.28 7.73 10.96
N GLU A 141 2.67 6.63 11.45
CA GLU A 141 1.26 6.59 11.84
C GLU A 141 0.95 7.60 12.94
N ARG A 142 1.79 7.68 13.97
CA ARG A 142 1.65 8.67 15.06
C ARG A 142 1.79 10.11 14.58
N ARG A 143 2.68 10.37 13.61
CA ARG A 143 2.82 11.69 13.00
C ARG A 143 1.55 12.07 12.23
N ALA A 144 1.02 11.15 11.44
CA ALA A 144 -0.26 11.35 10.73
C ALA A 144 -1.41 11.59 11.72
N ALA A 145 -1.54 10.76 12.76
CA ALA A 145 -2.56 10.91 13.79
C ALA A 145 -2.43 12.23 14.59
N ALA A 146 -1.20 12.73 14.82
CA ALA A 146 -0.98 14.00 15.50
C ALA A 146 -1.56 15.20 14.74
N GLY A 147 -1.60 15.13 13.40
CA GLY A 147 -2.26 16.13 12.56
C GLY A 147 -3.79 16.19 12.72
N PHE A 148 -4.40 15.19 13.37
CA PHE A 148 -5.85 15.07 13.57
C PHE A 148 -6.33 15.25 15.02
N ARG A 149 -5.43 15.47 16.00
CA ARG A 149 -5.75 15.41 17.45
C ARG A 149 -6.94 16.25 17.90
N ASP A 150 -7.24 17.35 17.20
CA ASP A 150 -8.31 18.28 17.59
C ASP A 150 -9.61 18.08 16.79
N GLN A 151 -9.84 16.90 16.19
CA GLN A 151 -10.97 16.69 15.29
C GLN A 151 -11.96 15.65 15.82
N PRO A 152 -13.28 15.94 15.71
CA PRO A 152 -14.31 14.93 15.94
C PRO A 152 -14.17 13.80 14.91
N GLY A 153 -13.94 12.57 15.38
CA GLY A 153 -13.74 11.39 14.53
C GLY A 153 -12.28 11.12 14.17
N ALA A 154 -11.32 11.82 14.80
CA ALA A 154 -9.92 11.41 14.71
C ALA A 154 -9.79 9.94 15.09
N VAL A 155 -9.15 9.16 14.23
CA VAL A 155 -8.68 7.82 14.60
C VAL A 155 -7.85 8.00 15.87
N LYS A 156 -8.25 7.34 16.95
CA LYS A 156 -7.50 7.44 18.21
C LYS A 156 -6.05 7.09 17.91
N ALA A 157 -5.12 7.90 18.41
CA ALA A 157 -3.68 7.72 18.27
C ALA A 157 -3.14 6.43 18.94
N ASP A 158 -4.03 5.50 19.29
CA ASP A 158 -3.75 4.21 19.91
C ASP A 158 -3.40 3.12 18.88
N GLY A 159 -3.18 3.48 17.60
CA GLY A 159 -2.92 2.50 16.53
C GLY A 159 -1.65 1.67 16.72
N ALA A 160 -0.60 2.21 17.35
CA ALA A 160 0.61 1.43 17.63
C ALA A 160 0.76 1.17 19.12
N SER A 161 0.80 -0.10 19.53
CA SER A 161 1.03 -0.47 20.92
C SER A 161 2.41 -0.02 21.43
N ALA A 162 2.54 0.14 22.75
CA ALA A 162 3.83 0.43 23.36
C ALA A 162 4.87 -0.66 23.07
N ALA A 163 4.44 -1.89 22.82
CA ALA A 163 5.29 -2.99 22.41
C ALA A 163 5.84 -2.79 20.99
N ARG A 164 5.00 -2.47 20.03
CA ARG A 164 5.39 -2.20 18.63
C ARG A 164 6.38 -1.05 18.54
N ILE A 165 6.11 0.07 19.24
CA ILE A 165 7.02 1.25 19.28
C ILE A 165 8.43 0.88 19.78
N ARG A 166 8.55 -0.10 20.69
CA ARG A 166 9.86 -0.56 21.20
C ARG A 166 10.51 -1.60 20.30
N LEU A 167 9.71 -2.44 19.64
CA LEU A 167 10.21 -3.57 18.86
C LEU A 167 10.66 -3.17 17.45
N GLU A 168 9.97 -2.25 16.76
CA GLU A 168 10.36 -1.80 15.41
C GLU A 168 11.83 -1.34 15.35
N PRO A 169 12.34 -0.49 16.28
CA PRO A 169 13.76 -0.13 16.29
C PRO A 169 14.69 -1.33 16.50
N ALA A 170 14.31 -2.29 17.35
CA ALA A 170 15.13 -3.47 17.62
C ALA A 170 15.17 -4.40 16.39
N ILE A 171 14.04 -4.64 15.73
CA ILE A 171 13.94 -5.42 14.50
C ILE A 171 14.80 -4.79 13.41
N GLY A 172 14.63 -3.49 13.14
CA GLY A 172 15.37 -2.80 12.10
C GLY A 172 16.89 -2.79 12.31
N ARG A 173 17.37 -2.72 13.56
CA ARG A 173 18.80 -2.81 13.87
C ARG A 173 19.35 -4.23 13.82
N SER A 174 18.51 -5.25 14.01
CA SER A 174 18.92 -6.66 14.01
C SER A 174 18.88 -7.28 12.61
N ALA A 175 18.15 -6.70 11.69
CA ALA A 175 18.07 -7.16 10.32
C ALA A 175 19.38 -6.92 9.55
N SER A 176 19.73 -7.83 8.64
CA SER A 176 20.91 -7.72 7.74
C SER A 176 20.77 -6.54 6.79
N ALA A 177 19.53 -6.25 6.34
CA ALA A 177 19.16 -5.04 5.62
C ALA A 177 17.70 -4.68 5.92
N VAL A 178 17.36 -3.42 5.71
CA VAL A 178 15.97 -2.93 5.78
C VAL A 178 15.58 -2.35 4.44
N VAL A 179 14.47 -2.81 3.90
CA VAL A 179 13.83 -2.24 2.72
C VAL A 179 12.89 -1.13 3.18
N ALA A 180 13.08 0.06 2.62
CA ALA A 180 12.16 1.20 2.74
C ALA A 180 11.42 1.37 1.42
N THR A 181 10.13 1.60 1.46
CA THR A 181 9.31 1.76 0.25
C THR A 181 9.42 3.15 -0.38
N ASN A 182 9.92 4.13 0.39
CA ASN A 182 10.06 5.52 -0.06
C ASN A 182 11.12 6.29 0.75
N SER A 183 11.47 7.48 0.28
CA SER A 183 12.50 8.33 0.91
C SER A 183 12.10 8.87 2.30
N ALA A 184 10.80 9.08 2.56
CA ALA A 184 10.33 9.51 3.87
C ALA A 184 10.54 8.41 4.92
N GLU A 185 10.30 7.16 4.55
CA GLU A 185 10.52 5.99 5.42
C GLU A 185 11.99 5.82 5.80
N VAL A 186 12.93 6.13 4.88
CA VAL A 186 14.38 6.16 5.20
C VAL A 186 14.68 7.11 6.36
N SER A 187 14.04 8.27 6.38
CA SER A 187 14.20 9.25 7.46
C SER A 187 13.60 8.75 8.77
N ASP A 188 12.46 8.09 8.71
CA ASP A 188 11.81 7.49 9.87
C ASP A 188 12.64 6.35 10.45
N LEU A 189 13.11 5.41 9.64
CA LEU A 189 14.00 4.32 10.05
C LEU A 189 15.30 4.84 10.67
N ALA A 190 15.91 5.87 10.06
CA ALA A 190 17.11 6.49 10.63
C ALA A 190 16.83 7.12 12.01
N SER A 191 15.66 7.72 12.21
CA SER A 191 15.24 8.26 13.52
C SER A 191 15.03 7.19 14.59
N LEU A 192 14.71 5.96 14.17
CA LEU A 192 14.61 4.78 15.03
C LEU A 192 15.98 4.11 15.30
N GLY A 193 17.07 4.68 14.79
CA GLY A 193 18.44 4.20 14.99
C GLY A 193 18.85 3.07 14.04
N VAL A 194 18.14 2.86 12.94
CA VAL A 194 18.58 1.97 11.87
C VAL A 194 19.69 2.67 11.09
N HIS A 195 20.80 1.98 10.87
CA HIS A 195 21.94 2.59 10.18
C HIS A 195 21.62 2.81 8.70
N ARG A 196 21.88 4.01 8.19
CA ARG A 196 21.54 4.37 6.78
C ARG A 196 22.18 3.44 5.75
N SER A 197 23.37 2.87 6.03
CA SER A 197 24.04 1.94 5.13
C SER A 197 23.34 0.58 5.01
N SER A 198 22.47 0.21 5.96
CA SER A 198 21.65 -1.00 5.88
C SER A 198 20.28 -0.78 5.27
N ILE A 199 19.87 0.48 5.03
CA ILE A 199 18.58 0.81 4.41
C ILE A 199 18.74 0.84 2.88
N ARG A 200 17.79 0.25 2.17
CA ARG A 200 17.64 0.31 0.71
C ARG A 200 16.24 0.75 0.37
N ILE A 201 16.10 1.63 -0.62
CA ILE A 201 14.80 2.02 -1.14
C ILE A 201 14.44 1.04 -2.25
N VAL A 202 13.38 0.28 -2.04
CA VAL A 202 12.73 -0.55 -3.06
C VAL A 202 11.23 -0.21 -2.99
N PRO A 203 10.72 0.60 -3.91
CA PRO A 203 9.33 1.01 -3.87
C PRO A 203 8.38 -0.16 -4.20
N TRP A 204 7.12 0.01 -3.91
CA TRP A 204 6.10 -0.93 -4.36
C TRP A 204 5.92 -0.81 -5.87
N GLY A 205 5.67 -1.97 -6.51
CA GLY A 205 5.39 -2.06 -7.94
C GLY A 205 3.94 -1.79 -8.29
N VAL A 206 3.71 -1.61 -9.56
CA VAL A 206 2.38 -1.61 -10.18
C VAL A 206 2.39 -2.59 -11.36
N ASP A 207 1.27 -3.29 -11.54
CA ASP A 207 1.04 -4.14 -12.69
C ASP A 207 0.82 -3.27 -13.93
N THR A 208 1.87 -3.11 -14.75
CA THR A 208 1.85 -2.28 -15.96
C THR A 208 1.21 -2.96 -17.16
N ASP A 209 0.79 -4.21 -17.04
CA ASP A 209 0.02 -4.94 -18.04
C ASP A 209 -1.49 -4.72 -17.82
N LEU A 210 -1.90 -4.66 -16.56
CA LEU A 210 -3.28 -4.36 -16.17
C LEU A 210 -3.56 -2.84 -16.19
N PHE A 211 -2.69 -2.05 -15.56
CA PHE A 211 -2.77 -0.59 -15.51
C PHE A 211 -1.97 0.01 -16.66
N THR A 212 -2.63 0.27 -17.76
CA THR A 212 -2.08 0.82 -19.01
C THR A 212 -2.99 1.92 -19.55
N PRO A 213 -2.49 2.88 -20.30
CA PRO A 213 -3.32 3.92 -20.93
C PRO A 213 -4.34 3.35 -21.92
N GLU A 214 -4.01 2.22 -22.54
CA GLU A 214 -4.84 1.54 -23.52
C GLU A 214 -5.90 0.66 -22.84
N GLY A 215 -7.09 0.60 -23.42
CA GLY A 215 -8.15 -0.30 -22.99
C GLY A 215 -9.49 0.39 -22.72
N PRO A 216 -10.46 -0.32 -22.13
CA PRO A 216 -11.80 0.22 -21.86
C PRO A 216 -11.74 1.46 -20.95
N VAL A 217 -12.63 2.41 -21.22
CA VAL A 217 -12.83 3.63 -20.43
C VAL A 217 -14.23 3.62 -19.85
N ALA A 218 -14.38 3.91 -18.57
CA ALA A 218 -15.68 3.97 -17.91
C ALA A 218 -16.53 5.12 -18.48
N LYS A 219 -17.85 4.89 -18.58
CA LYS A 219 -18.80 5.85 -19.13
C LYS A 219 -18.73 7.18 -18.38
N ARG A 220 -18.73 8.29 -19.13
CA ARG A 220 -18.74 9.68 -18.62
C ARG A 220 -20.07 10.35 -18.92
N ASN A 221 -20.41 11.36 -18.12
CA ASN A 221 -21.63 12.17 -18.31
C ASN A 221 -21.38 13.50 -19.08
N GLY A 222 -20.18 13.66 -19.65
CA GLY A 222 -19.79 14.85 -20.40
C GLY A 222 -19.08 15.93 -19.62
N ARG A 223 -19.04 15.85 -18.26
CA ARG A 223 -18.24 16.76 -17.40
C ARG A 223 -16.78 16.30 -17.34
N GLN A 224 -15.90 17.21 -16.96
CA GLN A 224 -14.53 16.86 -16.60
C GLN A 224 -14.55 16.00 -15.32
N ARG A 225 -13.85 14.87 -15.32
CA ARG A 225 -13.93 13.90 -14.23
C ARG A 225 -12.70 13.96 -13.34
N LEU A 226 -12.93 14.22 -12.08
CA LEU A 226 -11.98 14.04 -11.00
C LEU A 226 -12.27 12.68 -10.35
N LEU A 227 -11.23 11.95 -9.97
CA LEU A 227 -11.35 10.69 -9.23
C LEU A 227 -10.52 10.74 -7.96
N THR A 228 -11.05 10.21 -6.88
CA THR A 228 -10.30 9.90 -5.67
C THR A 228 -10.61 8.48 -5.22
N ALA A 229 -9.58 7.72 -4.86
CA ALA A 229 -9.77 6.40 -4.26
C ALA A 229 -9.27 6.45 -2.81
N THR A 230 -10.16 6.18 -1.87
CA THR A 230 -9.88 6.34 -0.45
C THR A 230 -10.91 5.62 0.43
N ASP A 231 -10.51 5.32 1.64
CA ASP A 231 -11.43 4.90 2.69
C ASP A 231 -12.28 6.11 3.16
N LEU A 232 -13.58 5.90 3.28
CA LEU A 232 -14.53 6.93 3.71
C LEU A 232 -14.36 7.33 5.20
N THR A 233 -13.62 6.58 5.98
CA THR A 233 -13.30 6.92 7.38
C THR A 233 -12.47 8.19 7.49
N GLN A 234 -11.62 8.47 6.49
CA GLN A 234 -10.81 9.68 6.41
C GLN A 234 -11.62 10.87 5.86
N ARG A 235 -12.63 11.32 6.63
CA ARG A 235 -13.59 12.33 6.17
C ARG A 235 -12.97 13.68 5.81
N LYS A 236 -12.06 14.22 6.63
CA LYS A 236 -11.52 15.58 6.45
C LYS A 236 -10.81 15.79 5.11
N PRO A 237 -9.94 14.87 4.65
CA PRO A 237 -9.39 14.93 3.30
C PRO A 237 -10.46 15.02 2.21
N LEU A 238 -11.52 14.19 2.31
CA LEU A 238 -12.65 14.22 1.37
C LEU A 238 -13.45 15.52 1.46
N GLU A 239 -13.73 16.04 2.66
CA GLU A 239 -14.39 17.33 2.85
C GLU A 239 -13.57 18.47 2.21
N THR A 240 -12.24 18.43 2.28
CA THR A 240 -11.35 19.38 1.61
C THR A 240 -11.54 19.34 0.09
N LEU A 241 -11.61 18.14 -0.49
CA LEU A 241 -11.86 17.95 -1.92
C LEU A 241 -13.28 18.43 -2.32
N LEU A 242 -14.30 18.09 -1.54
CA LEU A 242 -15.68 18.55 -1.78
C LEU A 242 -15.78 20.10 -1.73
N ARG A 243 -15.10 20.76 -0.78
CA ARG A 243 -15.01 22.24 -0.75
C ARG A 243 -14.29 22.79 -1.98
N ALA A 244 -13.23 22.15 -2.45
CA ALA A 244 -12.55 22.56 -3.67
C ALA A 244 -13.47 22.45 -4.90
N LEU A 245 -14.25 21.36 -5.00
CA LEU A 245 -15.18 21.12 -6.10
C LEU A 245 -16.25 22.21 -6.25
N THR A 246 -16.65 22.90 -5.17
CA THR A 246 -17.59 24.03 -5.25
C THR A 246 -17.08 25.20 -6.12
N LYS A 247 -15.77 25.28 -6.33
CA LYS A 247 -15.11 26.32 -7.12
C LYS A 247 -14.70 25.86 -8.53
N VAL A 248 -15.11 24.65 -8.91
CA VAL A 248 -14.83 24.02 -10.22
C VAL A 248 -16.18 23.57 -10.79
N SER A 249 -16.87 24.45 -11.54
CA SER A 249 -18.28 24.28 -11.93
C SER A 249 -18.51 23.10 -12.88
N ASP A 250 -17.57 22.89 -13.81
CA ASP A 250 -17.73 21.93 -14.92
C ASP A 250 -17.14 20.54 -14.64
N ALA A 251 -16.76 20.28 -13.38
CA ALA A 251 -16.20 19.02 -12.97
C ALA A 251 -17.19 18.18 -12.12
N GLU A 252 -17.11 16.88 -12.28
CA GLU A 252 -17.69 15.86 -11.40
C GLU A 252 -16.60 15.17 -10.58
N LEU A 253 -16.96 14.59 -9.45
CA LEU A 253 -16.09 13.81 -8.59
C LEU A 253 -16.60 12.38 -8.46
N LEU A 254 -15.75 11.42 -8.81
CA LEU A 254 -15.94 10.02 -8.54
C LEU A 254 -15.14 9.63 -7.29
N VAL A 255 -15.82 9.19 -6.24
CA VAL A 255 -15.22 8.69 -4.99
C VAL A 255 -15.28 7.18 -5.01
N VAL A 256 -14.11 6.54 -5.09
CA VAL A 256 -13.97 5.09 -5.12
C VAL A 256 -13.48 4.61 -3.76
N GLY A 257 -14.15 3.60 -3.21
CA GLY A 257 -13.79 2.98 -1.93
C GLY A 257 -14.87 3.08 -0.86
N GLY A 258 -14.57 2.60 0.31
CA GLY A 258 -15.55 2.39 1.39
C GLY A 258 -16.18 1.00 1.32
N PRO A 259 -17.37 0.79 1.94
CA PRO A 259 -18.09 -0.48 1.88
C PRO A 259 -18.59 -0.80 0.46
N ALA A 260 -19.12 -2.01 0.25
CA ALA A 260 -19.74 -2.37 -1.02
C ALA A 260 -20.87 -1.39 -1.38
N GLU A 261 -21.12 -1.16 -2.68
CA GLU A 261 -22.10 -0.20 -3.15
C GLU A 261 -23.49 -0.38 -2.49
N ALA A 262 -23.93 -1.64 -2.34
CA ALA A 262 -25.21 -1.97 -1.71
C ALA A 262 -25.25 -1.64 -0.20
N GLU A 263 -24.11 -1.49 0.44
CA GLU A 263 -23.96 -1.18 1.88
C GLU A 263 -23.78 0.32 2.14
N LEU A 264 -23.41 1.10 1.13
CA LEU A 264 -23.20 2.55 1.25
C LEU A 264 -24.36 3.27 1.98
N PRO A 265 -25.65 2.99 1.69
CA PRO A 265 -26.75 3.68 2.38
C PRO A 265 -26.82 3.44 3.89
N ARG A 266 -26.13 2.40 4.39
CA ARG A 266 -26.05 2.07 5.82
C ARG A 266 -24.78 2.55 6.48
N ASP A 267 -23.81 3.08 5.71
CA ASP A 267 -22.53 3.56 6.22
C ASP A 267 -22.64 5.00 6.74
N ASP A 268 -22.27 5.20 8.00
CA ASP A 268 -22.34 6.50 8.65
C ASP A 268 -21.43 7.56 8.03
N ASN A 269 -20.25 7.15 7.52
CA ASN A 269 -19.30 8.08 6.90
C ASN A 269 -19.81 8.52 5.54
N TYR A 270 -20.33 7.58 4.73
CA TYR A 270 -21.04 7.92 3.51
C TYR A 270 -22.18 8.90 3.76
N ALA A 271 -23.07 8.62 4.71
CA ALA A 271 -24.22 9.48 5.02
C ALA A 271 -23.79 10.92 5.40
N LYS A 272 -22.70 11.04 6.17
CA LYS A 272 -22.13 12.35 6.56
C LYS A 272 -21.54 13.09 5.37
N LEU A 273 -20.80 12.39 4.49
CA LEU A 273 -20.17 12.97 3.29
C LEU A 273 -21.23 13.36 2.25
N ALA A 274 -22.23 12.52 2.01
CA ALA A 274 -23.34 12.83 1.10
C ALA A 274 -24.16 14.04 1.58
N LYS A 275 -24.46 14.11 2.88
CA LYS A 275 -25.10 15.29 3.49
C LYS A 275 -24.24 16.53 3.35
N PHE A 276 -22.92 16.43 3.51
CA PHE A 276 -22.01 17.54 3.34
C PHE A 276 -21.97 18.03 1.89
N ALA A 277 -21.91 17.12 0.90
CA ALA A 277 -22.01 17.46 -0.51
C ALA A 277 -23.33 18.17 -0.85
N ALA A 278 -24.45 17.71 -0.27
CA ALA A 278 -25.74 18.37 -0.43
C ALA A 278 -25.76 19.78 0.18
N THR A 279 -25.19 19.97 1.37
CA THR A 279 -25.05 21.29 2.02
C THR A 279 -24.21 22.28 1.18
N LEU A 280 -23.24 21.76 0.44
CA LEU A 280 -22.39 22.52 -0.48
C LEU A 280 -23.06 22.77 -1.85
N GLY A 281 -24.22 22.19 -2.13
CA GLY A 281 -24.94 22.32 -3.41
C GLY A 281 -24.25 21.60 -4.57
N ILE A 282 -23.53 20.52 -4.30
CA ILE A 282 -22.77 19.77 -5.31
C ILE A 282 -23.13 18.27 -5.38
N ALA A 283 -24.20 17.85 -4.70
CA ALA A 283 -24.58 16.45 -4.62
C ALA A 283 -24.80 15.79 -6.00
N ASP A 284 -25.29 16.54 -6.98
CA ASP A 284 -25.49 16.10 -8.37
C ASP A 284 -24.18 15.86 -9.15
N ARG A 285 -23.06 16.26 -8.59
CA ARG A 285 -21.72 16.15 -9.18
C ARG A 285 -20.78 15.22 -8.44
N VAL A 286 -21.25 14.55 -7.39
CA VAL A 286 -20.46 13.62 -6.59
C VAL A 286 -21.08 12.23 -6.65
N THR A 287 -20.31 11.26 -7.10
CA THR A 287 -20.72 9.86 -7.15
C THR A 287 -19.82 9.02 -6.26
N PHE A 288 -20.42 8.26 -5.36
CA PHE A 288 -19.72 7.27 -4.54
C PHE A 288 -19.96 5.88 -5.14
N THR A 289 -18.91 5.17 -5.49
CA THR A 289 -19.02 3.84 -6.10
C THR A 289 -19.06 2.71 -5.09
N GLY A 290 -18.64 2.98 -3.85
CA GLY A 290 -18.27 1.92 -2.92
C GLY A 290 -16.98 1.23 -3.34
N LYS A 291 -16.72 0.07 -2.74
CA LYS A 291 -15.57 -0.78 -3.03
C LYS A 291 -15.61 -1.24 -4.49
N VAL A 292 -14.49 -1.09 -5.17
CA VAL A 292 -14.28 -1.55 -6.55
C VAL A 292 -13.18 -2.60 -6.55
N GLU A 293 -13.41 -3.70 -7.27
CA GLU A 293 -12.42 -4.75 -7.43
C GLU A 293 -11.17 -4.25 -8.18
N TYR A 294 -10.00 -4.79 -7.83
CA TYR A 294 -8.71 -4.37 -8.38
C TYR A 294 -8.69 -4.37 -9.91
N ALA A 295 -9.18 -5.43 -10.53
CA ALA A 295 -9.24 -5.57 -11.99
C ALA A 295 -10.23 -4.60 -12.67
N ALA A 296 -11.16 -4.01 -11.91
CA ALA A 296 -12.14 -3.05 -12.41
C ALA A 296 -11.69 -1.58 -12.25
N MET A 297 -10.56 -1.33 -11.59
CA MET A 297 -10.01 0.01 -11.38
C MET A 297 -9.51 0.69 -12.67
N PRO A 298 -8.80 0.01 -13.62
CA PRO A 298 -8.21 0.68 -14.76
C PRO A 298 -9.21 1.47 -15.63
N PRO A 299 -10.41 0.95 -15.98
CA PRO A 299 -11.40 1.72 -16.74
C PRO A 299 -11.84 3.02 -16.05
N LEU A 300 -11.92 3.02 -14.71
CA LEU A 300 -12.28 4.21 -13.92
C LEU A 300 -11.14 5.22 -13.96
N LEU A 301 -9.90 4.79 -13.75
CA LEU A 301 -8.72 5.64 -13.79
C LEU A 301 -8.55 6.29 -15.16
N ARG A 302 -8.67 5.50 -16.27
CA ARG A 302 -8.62 6.02 -17.63
C ARG A 302 -9.75 6.99 -17.96
N SER A 303 -10.88 6.91 -17.25
CA SER A 303 -12.00 7.83 -17.45
C SER A 303 -11.79 9.18 -16.77
N ALA A 304 -10.84 9.30 -15.85
CA ALA A 304 -10.59 10.53 -15.11
C ALA A 304 -9.62 11.47 -15.86
N ASP A 305 -9.86 12.77 -15.79
CA ASP A 305 -8.92 13.77 -16.26
C ASP A 305 -7.79 13.98 -15.26
N LEU A 306 -8.11 13.83 -13.96
CA LEU A 306 -7.15 13.92 -12.86
C LEU A 306 -7.54 12.98 -11.73
N VAL A 307 -6.55 12.33 -11.11
CA VAL A 307 -6.73 11.61 -9.84
C VAL A 307 -6.21 12.50 -8.71
N ILE A 308 -7.01 12.64 -7.65
CA ILE A 308 -6.67 13.46 -6.50
C ILE A 308 -6.52 12.57 -5.28
N SER A 309 -5.33 12.51 -4.73
CA SER A 309 -5.09 11.99 -3.40
C SER A 309 -5.15 13.13 -2.39
N THR A 310 -5.92 12.95 -1.34
CA THR A 310 -6.01 13.92 -0.24
C THR A 310 -5.56 13.33 1.09
N CYS A 311 -5.05 12.09 1.08
CA CYS A 311 -4.59 11.38 2.27
C CYS A 311 -3.46 12.13 2.99
N GLN A 312 -3.38 11.97 4.31
CA GLN A 312 -2.28 12.52 5.12
C GLN A 312 -1.23 11.45 5.49
N TYR A 313 -1.52 10.22 5.16
CA TYR A 313 -0.61 9.09 5.29
C TYR A 313 -0.77 8.16 4.10
N GLU A 314 0.30 7.95 3.36
CA GLU A 314 0.34 7.09 2.18
C GLU A 314 1.72 6.41 2.08
N PRO A 315 1.89 5.23 2.64
CA PRO A 315 3.19 4.58 2.68
C PRO A 315 3.75 4.25 1.29
N SER A 316 2.91 3.83 0.34
CA SER A 316 3.38 3.31 -0.95
C SER A 316 3.02 4.15 -2.17
N GLY A 317 1.97 4.97 -2.11
CA GLY A 317 1.48 5.73 -3.27
C GLY A 317 0.79 4.87 -4.33
N THR A 318 0.32 3.67 -3.99
CA THR A 318 -0.18 2.67 -4.96
C THR A 318 -1.26 3.23 -5.88
N THR A 319 -2.30 3.90 -5.35
CA THR A 319 -3.36 4.49 -6.19
C THR A 319 -2.81 5.53 -7.16
N SER A 320 -1.84 6.33 -6.73
CA SER A 320 -1.19 7.32 -7.60
C SER A 320 -0.39 6.64 -8.70
N LEU A 321 0.34 5.57 -8.38
CA LEU A 321 1.08 4.78 -9.37
C LEU A 321 0.14 4.13 -10.39
N GLN A 322 -1.00 3.57 -9.94
CA GLN A 322 -2.03 2.99 -10.81
C GLN A 322 -2.64 4.04 -11.75
N ALA A 323 -2.95 5.23 -11.24
CA ALA A 323 -3.45 6.34 -12.05
C ALA A 323 -2.41 6.77 -13.09
N MET A 324 -1.18 6.97 -12.67
CA MET A 324 -0.06 7.33 -13.54
C MET A 324 0.21 6.26 -14.62
N ALA A 325 0.11 4.98 -14.27
CA ALA A 325 0.22 3.87 -15.22
C ALA A 325 -0.88 3.89 -16.28
N CYS A 326 -2.09 4.33 -15.91
CA CYS A 326 -3.22 4.54 -16.82
C CYS A 326 -3.14 5.84 -17.63
N GLY A 327 -2.07 6.61 -17.51
CA GLY A 327 -1.91 7.90 -18.19
C GLY A 327 -2.69 9.05 -17.53
N THR A 328 -3.18 8.87 -16.33
CA THR A 328 -3.95 9.90 -15.60
C THR A 328 -3.04 10.60 -14.60
N PRO A 329 -2.80 11.91 -14.75
CA PRO A 329 -1.94 12.66 -13.83
C PRO A 329 -2.58 12.80 -12.44
N VAL A 330 -1.71 12.98 -11.44
CA VAL A 330 -2.09 12.97 -10.03
C VAL A 330 -1.87 14.33 -9.38
N ILE A 331 -2.82 14.75 -8.55
CA ILE A 331 -2.59 15.79 -7.54
C ILE A 331 -2.54 15.13 -6.18
N ALA A 332 -1.43 15.31 -5.46
CA ALA A 332 -1.21 14.62 -4.18
C ALA A 332 -0.53 15.53 -3.14
N PRO A 333 -0.69 15.24 -1.84
CA PRO A 333 0.09 15.89 -0.80
C PRO A 333 1.53 15.36 -0.75
N PRO A 334 2.48 16.14 -0.17
CA PRO A 334 3.88 15.73 -0.02
C PRO A 334 4.04 14.74 1.15
N VAL A 335 3.48 13.53 1.03
CA VAL A 335 3.52 12.49 2.07
C VAL A 335 3.92 11.15 1.47
N GLY A 336 4.74 10.40 2.21
CA GLY A 336 5.11 9.02 1.91
C GLY A 336 5.51 8.79 0.45
N GLY A 337 4.97 7.75 -0.16
CA GLY A 337 5.24 7.34 -1.54
C GLY A 337 4.88 8.38 -2.60
N HIS A 338 4.00 9.34 -2.30
CA HIS A 338 3.69 10.41 -3.28
C HIS A 338 4.89 11.28 -3.60
N MET A 339 5.76 11.56 -2.62
CA MET A 339 6.95 12.39 -2.83
C MET A 339 7.93 11.77 -3.82
N ASP A 340 7.98 10.45 -3.87
CA ASP A 340 8.87 9.73 -4.79
C ASP A 340 8.18 9.40 -6.12
N ALA A 341 6.86 9.16 -6.10
CA ALA A 341 6.08 8.82 -7.28
C ALA A 341 5.83 10.04 -8.17
N VAL A 342 5.31 11.14 -7.61
CA VAL A 342 4.87 12.30 -8.37
C VAL A 342 6.00 13.32 -8.49
N VAL A 343 6.37 13.66 -9.72
CA VAL A 343 7.30 14.76 -10.02
C VAL A 343 6.48 16.02 -10.27
N ASP A 344 6.56 16.97 -9.33
CA ASP A 344 5.79 18.21 -9.39
C ASP A 344 6.03 18.99 -10.69
N GLY A 345 4.95 19.38 -11.35
CA GLY A 345 4.98 20.08 -12.64
C GLY A 345 5.41 19.23 -13.84
N THR A 346 5.52 17.90 -13.68
CA THR A 346 5.95 16.99 -14.77
C THR A 346 5.01 15.79 -14.91
N THR A 347 4.77 15.04 -13.83
CA THR A 347 3.86 13.87 -13.85
C THR A 347 2.57 14.12 -13.07
N GLY A 348 2.46 15.27 -12.46
CA GLY A 348 1.35 15.69 -11.61
C GLY A 348 1.70 16.93 -10.83
N ILE A 349 0.95 17.20 -9.76
CA ILE A 349 1.14 18.37 -8.90
C ILE A 349 1.20 17.93 -7.44
N ILE A 350 2.17 18.46 -6.70
CA ILE A 350 2.28 18.30 -5.25
C ILE A 350 1.72 19.55 -4.57
N ILE A 351 0.73 19.37 -3.69
CA ILE A 351 0.13 20.46 -2.93
C ILE A 351 0.06 20.13 -1.44
N PRO A 352 0.21 21.14 -0.55
CA PRO A 352 0.00 20.94 0.88
C PRO A 352 -1.43 20.45 1.16
N PRO A 353 -1.62 19.52 2.13
CA PRO A 353 -2.95 19.06 2.54
C PRO A 353 -3.78 20.19 3.16
N ASP A 354 -5.10 19.99 3.28
CA ASP A 354 -6.05 20.91 3.91
C ASP A 354 -6.06 22.34 3.32
N ARG A 355 -5.85 22.48 2.01
CA ARG A 355 -5.85 23.75 1.27
C ARG A 355 -6.90 23.75 0.15
N PRO A 356 -8.23 23.77 0.46
CA PRO A 356 -9.26 23.63 -0.57
C PRO A 356 -9.24 24.75 -1.61
N ALA A 357 -8.86 25.97 -1.22
CA ALA A 357 -8.74 27.09 -2.17
C ALA A 357 -7.59 26.90 -3.15
N LEU A 358 -6.42 26.45 -2.68
CA LEU A 358 -5.27 26.13 -3.52
C LEU A 358 -5.57 24.93 -4.44
N LEU A 359 -6.18 23.88 -3.90
CA LEU A 359 -6.61 22.73 -4.70
C LEU A 359 -7.55 23.16 -5.82
N ALA A 360 -8.59 23.95 -5.52
CA ALA A 360 -9.51 24.48 -6.51
C ALA A 360 -8.81 25.34 -7.58
N GLN A 361 -7.84 26.16 -7.18
CA GLN A 361 -7.04 26.95 -8.12
C GLN A 361 -6.26 26.04 -9.08
N ARG A 362 -5.56 25.02 -8.57
CA ARG A 362 -4.78 24.07 -9.39
C ARG A 362 -5.67 23.24 -10.30
N LEU A 363 -6.83 22.78 -9.80
CA LEU A 363 -7.81 22.08 -10.62
C LEU A 363 -8.26 22.93 -11.80
N ARG A 364 -8.69 24.19 -11.58
CA ARG A 364 -9.10 25.08 -12.68
C ARG A 364 -7.97 25.34 -13.67
N GLN A 365 -6.74 25.54 -13.19
CA GLN A 365 -5.57 25.73 -14.05
C GLN A 365 -5.32 24.53 -14.96
N LEU A 366 -5.31 23.32 -14.42
CA LEU A 366 -5.08 22.11 -15.20
C LEU A 366 -6.23 21.82 -16.16
N LEU A 367 -7.47 21.84 -15.66
CA LEU A 367 -8.65 21.54 -16.45
C LEU A 367 -8.90 22.52 -17.61
N ALA A 368 -8.37 23.74 -17.52
CA ALA A 368 -8.37 24.70 -18.62
C ALA A 368 -7.30 24.41 -19.70
N HIS A 369 -6.36 23.46 -19.45
CA HIS A 369 -5.25 23.17 -20.34
C HIS A 369 -5.14 21.65 -20.62
N PRO A 370 -6.03 21.05 -21.44
CA PRO A 370 -6.05 19.60 -21.70
C PRO A 370 -4.71 19.06 -22.21
N MET A 371 -4.00 19.82 -23.05
CA MET A 371 -2.67 19.43 -23.56
C MET A 371 -1.63 19.28 -22.44
N LEU A 372 -1.76 20.05 -21.35
CA LEU A 372 -0.85 19.91 -20.19
C LEU A 372 -1.20 18.66 -19.39
N ILE A 373 -2.48 18.33 -19.24
CA ILE A 373 -2.94 17.09 -18.62
C ILE A 373 -2.39 15.90 -19.39
N GLU A 374 -2.51 15.91 -20.72
CA GLU A 374 -1.99 14.85 -21.61
C GLU A 374 -0.47 14.72 -21.47
N ALA A 375 0.27 15.84 -21.50
CA ALA A 375 1.73 15.82 -21.33
C ALA A 375 2.16 15.22 -19.99
N TYR A 376 1.46 15.57 -18.89
CA TYR A 376 1.71 14.97 -17.58
C TYR A 376 1.36 13.47 -17.58
N GLY A 377 0.29 13.07 -18.25
CA GLY A 377 -0.10 11.67 -18.38
C GLY A 377 0.95 10.83 -19.09
N VAL A 378 1.48 11.32 -20.20
CA VAL A 378 2.58 10.64 -20.95
C VAL A 378 3.82 10.49 -20.06
N ALA A 379 4.27 11.59 -19.42
CA ALA A 379 5.43 11.56 -18.53
C ALA A 379 5.20 10.64 -17.31
N ALA A 380 3.95 10.54 -16.82
CA ALA A 380 3.57 9.67 -15.73
C ALA A 380 3.71 8.18 -16.12
N VAL A 381 3.23 7.80 -17.30
CA VAL A 381 3.38 6.43 -17.84
C VAL A 381 4.84 6.05 -17.94
N ASP A 382 5.65 6.91 -18.57
CA ASP A 382 7.09 6.66 -18.76
C ASP A 382 7.81 6.47 -17.42
N ARG A 383 7.45 7.30 -16.42
CA ARG A 383 8.01 7.18 -15.08
C ARG A 383 7.63 5.86 -14.42
N VAL A 384 6.36 5.47 -14.49
CA VAL A 384 5.91 4.22 -13.87
C VAL A 384 6.55 3.02 -14.53
N ARG A 385 6.54 2.94 -15.84
CA ARG A 385 7.15 1.83 -16.58
C ARG A 385 8.65 1.69 -16.30
N SER A 386 9.36 2.81 -16.16
CA SER A 386 10.82 2.79 -15.95
C SER A 386 11.23 2.53 -14.50
N ARG A 387 10.38 2.82 -13.50
CA ARG A 387 10.80 2.80 -12.09
C ARG A 387 9.95 1.94 -11.17
N TYR A 388 8.70 1.62 -11.55
CA TYR A 388 7.72 1.00 -10.67
C TYR A 388 7.09 -0.27 -11.25
N SER A 389 7.57 -0.78 -12.40
CA SER A 389 7.16 -2.09 -12.90
C SER A 389 7.64 -3.20 -11.96
N TRP A 390 6.85 -4.27 -11.81
CA TRP A 390 7.23 -5.40 -10.95
C TRP A 390 8.53 -6.07 -11.38
N ASP A 391 8.89 -6.05 -12.67
CA ASP A 391 10.19 -6.55 -13.15
C ASP A 391 11.35 -5.74 -12.57
N ARG A 392 11.19 -4.41 -12.53
CA ARG A 392 12.18 -3.52 -11.92
C ARG A 392 12.28 -3.74 -10.42
N ILE A 393 11.14 -3.83 -9.72
CA ILE A 393 11.09 -4.04 -8.28
C ILE A 393 11.72 -5.38 -7.88
N ALA A 394 11.43 -6.45 -8.61
CA ALA A 394 12.07 -7.76 -8.37
C ALA A 394 13.59 -7.68 -8.54
N GLY A 395 14.09 -7.00 -9.58
CA GLY A 395 15.51 -6.79 -9.78
C GLY A 395 16.18 -5.99 -8.65
N GLU A 396 15.54 -4.92 -8.17
CA GLU A 396 16.04 -4.12 -7.04
C GLU A 396 16.01 -4.92 -5.72
N THR A 397 14.98 -5.73 -5.52
CA THR A 397 14.87 -6.64 -4.37
C THR A 397 15.98 -7.69 -4.39
N LEU A 398 16.24 -8.31 -5.55
CA LEU A 398 17.33 -9.27 -5.72
C LEU A 398 18.70 -8.67 -5.44
N ALA A 399 18.94 -7.42 -5.86
CA ALA A 399 20.18 -6.72 -5.54
C ALA A 399 20.40 -6.52 -4.02
N VAL A 400 19.31 -6.38 -3.25
CA VAL A 400 19.38 -6.38 -1.77
C VAL A 400 19.75 -7.77 -1.25
N TYR A 401 19.13 -8.83 -1.80
CA TYR A 401 19.39 -10.21 -1.37
C TYR A 401 20.84 -10.63 -1.67
N ASP A 402 21.34 -10.37 -2.88
CA ASP A 402 22.71 -10.67 -3.29
C ASP A 402 23.73 -10.01 -2.34
N ARG A 403 23.47 -8.79 -1.96
CA ARG A 403 24.36 -8.07 -1.03
C ARG A 403 24.42 -8.72 0.35
N VAL A 404 23.27 -9.07 0.96
CA VAL A 404 23.24 -9.62 2.32
C VAL A 404 23.75 -11.05 2.35
N THR A 405 23.51 -11.85 1.31
CA THR A 405 24.02 -13.21 1.18
C THR A 405 25.55 -13.24 0.99
N THR A 406 26.09 -12.32 0.17
CA THR A 406 27.56 -12.18 -0.01
C THR A 406 28.25 -11.74 1.29
N GLN A 407 27.60 -10.93 2.12
CA GLN A 407 28.18 -10.49 3.41
C GLN A 407 28.10 -11.57 4.51
N ALA A 408 27.20 -12.54 4.38
CA ALA A 408 27.02 -13.65 5.30
C ALA A 408 27.89 -14.87 4.97
N ALA A 409 28.42 -14.99 3.75
CA ALA A 409 29.34 -16.01 3.29
C ALA A 409 30.79 -15.69 3.68
#